data_fd1570029c834e130ad0d1a95c799c7d
#
_entry.id   fd1570029c834e130ad0d1a95c799c7d
#
_cell.length_a   1.000
_cell.length_b   1.000
_cell.length_c   1.000
_cell.angle_alpha   90.00
_cell.angle_beta   90.00
_cell.angle_gamma   90.00
#
_symmetry.space_group_name_H-M   'P 1'
#
loop_
_entity.id
_entity.type
_entity.pdbx_description
1 polymer ?
#
loop_
_entity_poly.entity_id
_entity_poly.type
_entity_poly.pdbx_seq_one_letter_code
_entity_poly.pdbx_strand_id
1 'polypeptide(L)'
;MTVYKENCPNVRLQYKWQILRERGLSFFFATHYVPTKEHYPEIYLDSPLNEAFAQDLTDFIVSNPIDYWIYGHHHFNQPDFKVGNTQLLTNQLGYVMREEHEGFDWEKCIEV
;
A
#
# COMPACT_ATOMS: atom_id res chain seq x y z
N MET A 1 -1.84 -15.09 0.79
CA MET A 1 -1.40 -14.18 1.87
C MET A 1 -2.35 -14.29 3.04
N THR A 2 -1.86 -14.62 4.19
CA THR A 2 -2.71 -14.67 5.40
C THR A 2 -2.66 -13.32 6.08
N VAL A 3 -3.73 -12.57 5.96
CA VAL A 3 -3.91 -11.36 6.76
C VAL A 3 -4.39 -11.79 8.13
N TYR A 4 -3.56 -11.67 9.12
CA TYR A 4 -3.98 -11.93 10.49
C TYR A 4 -4.81 -10.76 10.99
N LYS A 5 -6.11 -10.92 10.85
CA LYS A 5 -7.05 -10.13 11.64
C LYS A 5 -7.23 -10.88 12.93
N GLU A 6 -6.57 -10.59 13.97
CA GLU A 6 -7.06 -10.95 15.27
C GLU A 6 -6.17 -10.33 16.32
N ASN A 7 -6.75 -9.92 17.39
CA ASN A 7 -6.32 -9.51 18.72
C ASN A 7 -4.95 -10.04 19.21
N CYS A 8 -3.98 -10.15 18.31
CA CYS A 8 -2.63 -10.53 18.69
C CYS A 8 -1.88 -9.28 19.14
N PRO A 9 -1.29 -9.27 20.31
CA PRO A 9 -0.37 -8.22 20.72
C PRO A 9 0.70 -8.02 19.63
N ASN A 10 1.05 -6.79 19.32
CA ASN A 10 2.03 -6.43 18.28
C ASN A 10 3.32 -7.26 18.34
N VAL A 11 3.78 -7.58 19.54
CA VAL A 11 4.99 -8.40 19.77
C VAL A 11 4.83 -9.81 19.20
N ARG A 12 3.65 -10.41 19.37
CA ARG A 12 3.39 -11.77 18.88
C ARG A 12 3.29 -11.80 17.35
N LEU A 13 2.76 -10.75 16.74
CA LEU A 13 2.69 -10.58 15.29
C LEU A 13 4.10 -10.41 14.72
N GLN A 14 4.93 -9.56 15.31
CA GLN A 14 6.32 -9.36 14.90
C GLN A 14 7.14 -10.64 14.97
N TYR A 15 6.97 -11.43 16.00
CA TYR A 15 7.66 -12.73 16.15
C TYR A 15 7.24 -13.71 15.04
N LYS A 16 5.95 -13.79 14.73
CA LYS A 16 5.47 -14.63 13.63
C LYS A 16 6.02 -14.18 12.28
N TRP A 17 6.08 -12.89 12.05
CA TRP A 17 6.63 -12.33 10.81
C TRP A 17 8.12 -12.60 10.67
N GLN A 18 8.85 -12.51 11.76
CA GLN A 18 10.28 -12.83 11.76
C GLN A 18 10.53 -14.31 11.38
N ILE A 19 9.78 -15.23 11.96
CA ILE A 19 9.88 -16.68 11.60
C ILE A 19 9.59 -16.89 10.12
N LEU A 20 8.56 -16.26 9.58
CA LEU A 20 8.19 -16.40 8.18
C LEU A 20 9.26 -15.80 7.25
N ARG A 21 9.86 -14.67 7.62
CA ARG A 21 10.99 -14.09 6.89
C ARG A 21 12.21 -14.99 6.88
N GLU A 22 12.55 -15.61 7.98
CA GLU A 22 13.65 -16.59 8.08
C GLU A 22 13.41 -17.78 7.15
N ARG A 23 12.17 -18.05 6.78
CA ARG A 23 11.78 -19.06 5.78
C ARG A 23 11.75 -18.52 4.35
N GLY A 24 12.21 -17.30 4.10
CA GLY A 24 12.27 -16.68 2.78
C GLY A 24 10.93 -16.17 2.25
N LEU A 25 9.95 -15.92 3.12
CA LEU A 25 8.64 -15.41 2.72
C LEU A 25 8.62 -13.88 2.69
N SER A 26 7.98 -13.34 1.67
CA SER A 26 7.71 -11.90 1.53
C SER A 26 6.30 -11.57 2.02
N PHE A 27 6.15 -10.35 2.57
CA PHE A 27 4.86 -9.87 3.08
C PHE A 27 4.28 -8.82 2.17
N PHE A 28 3.03 -9.06 1.75
CA PHE A 28 2.24 -8.17 0.92
C PHE A 28 1.01 -7.71 1.67
N PHE A 29 0.72 -6.42 1.57
CA PHE A 29 -0.57 -5.86 1.94
C PHE A 29 -1.24 -5.29 0.70
N ALA A 30 -2.55 -5.41 0.64
CA ALA A 30 -3.35 -4.80 -0.41
C ALA A 30 -4.56 -4.11 0.22
N THR A 31 -4.74 -2.85 -0.07
CA THR A 31 -5.87 -2.06 0.40
C THR A 31 -6.50 -1.31 -0.76
N HIS A 32 -7.80 -1.03 -0.66
CA HIS A 32 -8.46 -0.18 -1.63
C HIS A 32 -7.98 1.28 -1.49
N TYR A 33 -7.89 1.77 -0.27
CA TYR A 33 -7.49 3.15 0.01
C TYR A 33 -5.97 3.29 0.17
N VAL A 34 -5.50 4.51 -0.07
CA VAL A 34 -4.09 4.88 0.12
C VAL A 34 -3.72 4.76 1.61
N PRO A 35 -2.63 4.05 1.95
CA PRO A 35 -2.27 3.82 3.36
C PRO A 35 -1.44 4.94 4.00
N THR A 36 -1.04 5.94 3.24
CA THR A 36 -0.21 7.05 3.71
C THR A 36 -0.57 8.34 2.98
N LYS A 37 -0.32 9.47 3.62
CA LYS A 37 -0.43 10.79 3.00
C LYS A 37 0.85 11.22 2.29
N GLU A 38 1.92 10.46 2.40
CA GLU A 38 3.13 10.67 1.61
C GLU A 38 2.83 10.45 0.12
N HIS A 39 3.33 11.34 -0.72
CA HIS A 39 3.07 11.33 -2.16
C HIS A 39 1.58 11.36 -2.54
N TYR A 40 0.76 11.90 -1.66
CA TYR A 40 -0.68 12.06 -1.91
C TYR A 40 -0.91 13.05 -3.07
N PRO A 41 -1.83 12.75 -4.01
CA PRO A 41 -2.08 13.66 -5.12
C PRO A 41 -2.50 15.06 -4.64
N GLU A 42 -1.81 16.09 -5.12
CA GLU A 42 -2.05 17.48 -4.69
C GLU A 42 -3.50 17.94 -4.87
N ILE A 43 -4.18 17.45 -5.91
CA ILE A 43 -5.58 17.79 -6.19
C ILE A 43 -6.54 17.35 -5.09
N TYR A 44 -6.13 16.45 -4.22
CA TYR A 44 -6.95 15.92 -3.13
C TYR A 44 -6.52 16.39 -1.74
N LEU A 45 -5.41 17.15 -1.64
CA LEU A 45 -4.84 17.53 -0.33
C LEU A 45 -5.82 18.30 0.54
N ASP A 46 -6.62 19.16 -0.05
CA ASP A 46 -7.59 20.02 0.65
C ASP A 46 -9.02 19.45 0.65
N SER A 47 -9.19 18.21 0.21
CA SER A 47 -10.52 17.59 0.19
C SER A 47 -11.01 17.28 1.61
N PRO A 48 -12.25 17.64 1.96
CA PRO A 48 -12.83 17.28 3.25
C PRO A 48 -13.03 15.76 3.43
N LEU A 49 -12.90 15.00 2.34
CA LEU A 49 -13.03 13.54 2.34
C LEU A 49 -11.69 12.81 2.52
N ASN A 50 -10.58 13.53 2.71
CA ASN A 50 -9.26 12.93 2.88
C ASN A 50 -9.19 11.88 3.99
N GLU A 51 -9.85 12.13 5.12
CA GLU A 51 -9.91 11.18 6.23
C GLU A 51 -10.64 9.88 5.88
N ALA A 52 -11.54 9.93 4.90
CA ALA A 52 -12.25 8.75 4.41
C ALA A 52 -11.44 7.97 3.37
N PHE A 53 -10.58 8.63 2.60
CA PHE A 53 -9.89 8.04 1.45
C PHE A 53 -8.41 7.74 1.67
N ALA A 54 -7.80 8.36 2.67
CA ALA A 54 -6.43 8.12 3.04
C ALA A 54 -6.29 8.15 4.54
N GLN A 55 -6.08 7.00 5.13
CA GLN A 55 -5.64 6.93 6.51
C GLN A 55 -4.12 7.00 6.55
N ASP A 56 -3.59 7.75 7.50
CA ASP A 56 -2.15 7.83 7.67
C ASP A 56 -1.66 6.64 8.51
N LEU A 57 -1.28 5.58 7.84
CA LEU A 57 -0.70 4.39 8.44
C LEU A 57 0.83 4.37 8.35
N THR A 58 1.45 5.52 8.14
CA THR A 58 2.91 5.64 7.97
C THR A 58 3.67 4.98 9.11
N ASP A 59 3.29 5.26 10.35
CA ASP A 59 3.95 4.67 11.52
C ASP A 59 3.79 3.14 11.57
N PHE A 60 2.62 2.65 11.20
CA PHE A 60 2.38 1.21 11.10
C PHE A 60 3.27 0.56 10.03
N ILE A 61 3.39 1.19 8.87
CA ILE A 61 4.23 0.70 7.77
C ILE A 61 5.69 0.65 8.21
N VAL A 62 6.20 1.72 8.79
CA VAL A 62 7.59 1.82 9.23
C VAL A 62 7.93 0.83 10.34
N SER A 63 6.98 0.56 11.23
CA SER A 63 7.17 -0.30 12.40
C SER A 63 7.03 -1.80 12.11
N ASN A 64 6.61 -2.18 10.91
CA ASN A 64 6.33 -3.56 10.58
C ASN A 64 7.12 -4.04 9.35
N PRO A 65 7.48 -5.34 9.30
CA PRO A 65 8.32 -5.90 8.24
C PRO A 65 7.50 -6.21 6.98
N ILE A 66 6.86 -5.21 6.39
CA ILE A 66 6.07 -5.31 5.17
C ILE A 66 7.00 -5.05 3.98
N ASP A 67 7.01 -5.93 3.00
CA ASP A 67 7.84 -5.77 1.80
C ASP A 67 7.16 -4.90 0.76
N TYR A 68 5.87 -5.15 0.51
CA TYR A 68 5.09 -4.46 -0.51
C TYR A 68 3.71 -4.09 -0.01
N TRP A 69 3.25 -2.92 -0.41
CA TRP A 69 1.88 -2.47 -0.17
C TRP A 69 1.25 -1.97 -1.46
N ILE A 70 0.17 -2.60 -1.89
CA ILE A 70 -0.56 -2.29 -3.11
C ILE A 70 -1.82 -1.51 -2.73
N TYR A 71 -2.06 -0.41 -3.40
CA TYR A 71 -3.20 0.46 -3.13
C TYR A 71 -3.85 1.01 -4.40
N GLY A 72 -5.03 1.60 -4.26
CA GLY A 72 -5.78 2.17 -5.37
C GLY A 72 -6.63 3.38 -4.96
N HIS A 73 -7.87 3.40 -5.40
CA HIS A 73 -8.96 4.32 -5.14
C HIS A 73 -8.93 5.64 -5.93
N HIS A 74 -7.84 6.39 -5.95
CA HIS A 74 -7.81 7.74 -6.54
C HIS A 74 -7.75 7.77 -8.06
N HIS A 75 -7.62 6.62 -8.71
CA HIS A 75 -7.45 6.50 -10.16
C HIS A 75 -6.27 7.35 -10.69
N PHE A 76 -5.28 7.54 -9.87
CA PHE A 76 -4.07 8.30 -10.19
C PHE A 76 -2.85 7.43 -9.98
N ASN A 77 -2.14 7.14 -11.06
CA ASN A 77 -0.90 6.38 -11.02
C ASN A 77 0.28 7.32 -10.79
N GLN A 78 1.16 6.90 -9.95
CA GLN A 78 2.42 7.58 -9.64
C GLN A 78 3.54 6.58 -9.55
N PRO A 79 4.80 7.01 -9.66
CA PRO A 79 5.93 6.12 -9.50
C PRO A 79 5.91 5.40 -8.17
N ASP A 80 6.41 4.18 -8.14
CA ASP A 80 6.56 3.41 -6.91
C ASP A 80 7.49 4.17 -5.95
N PHE A 81 7.15 4.14 -4.67
CA PHE A 81 7.94 4.82 -3.64
C PHE A 81 8.06 3.96 -2.39
N LYS A 82 9.00 4.31 -1.52
CA LYS A 82 9.21 3.62 -0.26
C LYS A 82 8.77 4.44 0.94
N VAL A 83 8.17 3.76 1.89
CA VAL A 83 7.94 4.26 3.25
C VAL A 83 8.67 3.30 4.19
N GLY A 84 9.73 3.75 4.84
CA GLY A 84 10.65 2.86 5.54
C GLY A 84 11.25 1.83 4.57
N ASN A 85 11.06 0.56 4.84
CA ASN A 85 11.52 -0.55 3.99
C ASN A 85 10.42 -1.12 3.10
N THR A 86 9.21 -0.57 3.17
CA THR A 86 8.05 -1.03 2.42
C THR A 86 7.96 -0.30 1.09
N GLN A 87 7.85 -1.04 0.00
CA GLN A 87 7.61 -0.48 -1.31
C GLN A 87 6.11 -0.35 -1.56
N LEU A 88 5.65 0.87 -1.81
CA LEU A 88 4.26 1.16 -2.13
C LEU A 88 4.06 1.19 -3.64
N LEU A 89 3.06 0.46 -4.10
CA LEU A 89 2.82 0.19 -5.50
C LEU A 89 1.37 0.51 -5.85
N THR A 90 1.17 1.12 -6.99
CA THR A 90 -0.16 1.30 -7.56
C THR A 90 -0.15 1.07 -9.06
N ASN A 91 -1.25 0.57 -9.58
CA ASN A 91 -1.46 0.43 -11.02
C ASN A 91 -2.97 0.44 -11.28
N GLN A 92 -3.51 1.63 -11.46
CA GLN A 92 -4.94 1.88 -11.50
C GLN A 92 -5.38 2.12 -12.94
N LEU A 93 -6.41 1.38 -13.35
CA LEU A 93 -7.04 1.58 -14.66
C LEU A 93 -7.87 2.87 -14.67
N GLY A 94 -8.60 3.13 -13.60
CA GLY A 94 -9.50 4.27 -13.51
C GLY A 94 -10.68 4.16 -14.46
N TYR A 95 -11.31 5.29 -14.74
CA TYR A 95 -12.41 5.37 -15.69
C TYR A 95 -11.89 5.67 -17.11
N VAL A 96 -12.00 4.70 -17.99
CA VAL A 96 -11.56 4.85 -19.40
C VAL A 96 -12.25 6.01 -20.11
N MET A 97 -13.52 6.24 -19.82
CA MET A 97 -14.28 7.37 -20.39
C MET A 97 -13.75 8.76 -19.95
N ARG A 98 -12.95 8.80 -18.87
CA ARG A 98 -12.30 10.01 -18.36
C ARG A 98 -10.81 10.07 -18.66
N GLU A 99 -10.35 9.17 -19.53
CA GLU A 99 -8.94 9.05 -19.91
C GLU A 99 -7.99 8.77 -18.73
N GLU A 100 -8.51 8.24 -17.62
CA GLU A 100 -7.73 7.92 -16.42
C GLU A 100 -6.80 6.71 -16.61
N HIS A 101 -7.02 5.94 -17.68
CA HIS A 101 -6.28 4.72 -17.99
C HIS A 101 -4.90 4.97 -18.63
N GLU A 102 -4.57 6.18 -19.00
CA GLU A 102 -3.31 6.49 -19.71
C GLU A 102 -2.06 6.11 -18.90
N GLY A 103 -2.14 6.20 -17.57
CA GLY A 103 -1.06 5.81 -16.68
C GLY A 103 -1.05 4.32 -16.30
N PHE A 104 -1.98 3.52 -16.83
CA PHE A 104 -2.06 2.10 -16.51
C PHE A 104 -1.03 1.29 -17.31
N ASP A 105 -0.25 0.49 -16.60
CA ASP A 105 0.75 -0.39 -17.20
C ASP A 105 0.24 -1.84 -17.23
N TRP A 106 -0.03 -2.35 -18.41
CA TRP A 106 -0.53 -3.70 -18.64
C TRP A 106 0.48 -4.81 -18.31
N GLU A 107 1.74 -4.46 -18.24
CA GLU A 107 2.83 -5.40 -17.99
C GLU A 107 3.47 -5.23 -16.61
N LYS A 108 2.89 -4.38 -15.76
CA LYS A 108 3.44 -4.13 -14.44
C LYS A 108 3.50 -5.39 -13.61
N CYS A 109 4.70 -5.77 -13.22
CA CYS A 109 4.97 -6.91 -12.35
C CYS A 109 6.01 -6.55 -11.30
N ILE A 110 6.06 -7.37 -10.27
CA ILE A 110 7.09 -7.30 -9.23
C ILE A 110 7.72 -8.67 -9.06
N GLU A 111 9.02 -8.69 -8.90
CA GLU A 111 9.75 -9.91 -8.57
C GLU A 111 9.79 -10.10 -7.06
N VAL A 112 9.49 -11.28 -6.63
CA VAL A 112 9.46 -11.66 -5.21
C VAL A 112 10.43 -12.78 -4.91
#